data_ddcb4335fb07f5ebbbeb39377a57224f
#
_entry.id   ddcb4335fb07f5ebbbeb39377a57224f
#
_cell.length_a   1.000
_cell.length_b   1.000
_cell.length_c   1.000
_cell.angle_alpha   90.00
_cell.angle_beta   90.00
_cell.angle_gamma   90.00
#
_symmetry.space_group_name_H-M   'P 1'
#
loop_
_entity.id
_entity.type
_entity.pdbx_description
1 polymer ?
#
loop_
_entity_poly.entity_id
_entity_poly.type
_entity_poly.pdbx_seq_one_letter_code
_entity_poly.pdbx_strand_id
1 'polypeptide(L)'
;PFGVGQTVTQGIISATGRSDLGSNTYEDFIQTDAAINPGNSGGALIDVAGNLIGVNTAIFSQSGGSLGIGFAIPAKICQQVMNSILKDGRVIRGWLGISLMAPQQDDVLKPRQAGVVVADVLKTGPAAMAGLKVGDNIIKVNDEVTNSTSHVINYVALQAPNSEIKIVVIRDGKQLELMVKVGERKVQPSNSQFIPLPER
;
A
#
# COMPACT_ATOMS: atom_id res chain seq x y z
N PRO A 1 16.89 -18.60 -9.18
CA PRO A 1 16.44 -18.00 -10.44
C PRO A 1 16.78 -18.88 -11.64
N PHE A 2 15.94 -18.92 -12.65
CA PHE A 2 16.18 -19.65 -13.91
C PHE A 2 16.51 -21.14 -13.73
N GLY A 3 16.16 -21.76 -12.60
CA GLY A 3 16.44 -23.18 -12.35
C GLY A 3 17.90 -23.54 -12.05
N VAL A 4 18.79 -22.56 -11.83
CA VAL A 4 20.22 -22.79 -11.54
C VAL A 4 20.55 -23.02 -10.05
N GLY A 5 19.52 -23.24 -9.21
CA GLY A 5 19.69 -23.52 -7.79
C GLY A 5 19.61 -22.27 -6.91
N GLN A 6 20.06 -22.38 -5.66
CA GLN A 6 20.06 -21.28 -4.71
C GLN A 6 21.00 -20.16 -5.16
N THR A 7 20.52 -18.92 -5.12
CA THR A 7 21.27 -17.74 -5.56
C THR A 7 21.13 -16.64 -4.52
N VAL A 8 22.23 -15.98 -4.21
CA VAL A 8 22.27 -14.76 -3.40
C VAL A 8 22.71 -13.63 -4.31
N THR A 9 21.97 -12.51 -4.25
CA THR A 9 22.34 -11.28 -4.90
C THR A 9 22.51 -10.19 -3.85
N GLN A 10 23.30 -9.16 -4.13
CA GLN A 10 23.61 -8.09 -3.20
C GLN A 10 23.35 -6.73 -3.89
N GLY A 11 22.92 -5.77 -3.11
CA GLY A 11 22.67 -4.39 -3.52
C GLY A 11 22.36 -3.52 -2.31
N ILE A 12 21.72 -2.39 -2.56
CA ILE A 12 21.30 -1.43 -1.54
C ILE A 12 19.80 -1.21 -1.59
N ILE A 13 19.24 -0.64 -0.52
CA ILE A 13 17.90 -0.08 -0.55
C ILE A 13 17.96 1.23 -1.31
N SER A 14 17.35 1.24 -2.50
CA SER A 14 17.34 2.43 -3.39
C SER A 14 16.23 3.40 -3.02
N ALA A 15 15.11 2.91 -2.48
CA ALA A 15 13.98 3.71 -1.98
C ALA A 15 13.06 2.87 -1.09
N THR A 16 12.21 3.56 -0.33
CA THR A 16 11.10 2.98 0.44
C THR A 16 9.79 3.67 0.08
N GLY A 17 8.65 3.06 0.41
CA GLY A 17 7.34 3.66 0.14
C GLY A 17 6.99 3.75 -1.34
N ARG A 18 7.56 2.90 -2.19
CA ARG A 18 7.21 2.89 -3.62
C ARG A 18 5.81 2.38 -3.82
N SER A 19 5.00 3.18 -4.52
CA SER A 19 3.62 2.92 -4.86
C SER A 19 3.33 3.36 -6.29
N ASP A 20 2.09 3.17 -6.73
CA ASP A 20 1.61 3.59 -8.06
C ASP A 20 2.32 2.86 -9.23
N LEU A 21 2.78 1.63 -8.97
CA LEU A 21 3.35 0.77 -10.00
C LEU A 21 2.26 0.07 -10.84
N GLY A 22 0.99 0.22 -10.44
CA GLY A 22 -0.17 -0.31 -11.15
C GLY A 22 -0.35 -1.83 -11.00
N SER A 23 0.42 -2.48 -10.13
CA SER A 23 0.35 -3.93 -9.93
C SER A 23 -0.74 -4.34 -8.94
N ASN A 24 -1.01 -3.51 -7.94
CA ASN A 24 -1.96 -3.79 -6.85
C ASN A 24 -2.59 -2.53 -6.27
N THR A 25 -3.71 -2.70 -5.56
CA THR A 25 -4.35 -1.59 -4.81
C THR A 25 -3.53 -1.16 -3.58
N TYR A 26 -2.72 -2.09 -3.04
CA TYR A 26 -1.94 -1.87 -1.82
C TYR A 26 -0.46 -2.02 -2.17
N GLU A 27 0.19 -0.90 -2.43
CA GLU A 27 1.60 -0.85 -2.82
C GLU A 27 2.37 0.03 -1.82
N ASP A 28 3.36 -0.56 -1.17
CA ASP A 28 4.31 0.10 -0.27
C ASP A 28 5.61 -0.69 -0.33
N PHE A 29 6.29 -0.59 -1.48
CA PHE A 29 7.45 -1.45 -1.74
C PHE A 29 8.76 -0.82 -1.27
N ILE A 30 9.67 -1.69 -0.84
CA ILE A 30 11.10 -1.40 -0.79
C ILE A 30 11.65 -1.60 -2.19
N GLN A 31 12.34 -0.59 -2.72
CA GLN A 31 13.09 -0.69 -3.96
C GLN A 31 14.55 -1.06 -3.66
N THR A 32 15.11 -2.00 -4.41
CA THR A 32 16.52 -2.40 -4.33
C THR A 32 17.12 -2.55 -5.73
N ASP A 33 18.41 -2.34 -5.85
CA ASP A 33 19.18 -2.64 -7.06
C ASP A 33 19.81 -4.05 -7.04
N ALA A 34 19.69 -4.78 -5.92
CA ALA A 34 20.01 -6.20 -5.89
C ALA A 34 19.22 -6.92 -7.00
N ALA A 35 19.91 -7.76 -7.77
CA ALA A 35 19.31 -8.42 -8.93
C ALA A 35 18.17 -9.36 -8.52
N ILE A 36 16.93 -8.96 -8.84
CA ILE A 36 15.72 -9.78 -8.69
C ILE A 36 15.33 -10.29 -10.07
N ASN A 37 15.17 -11.59 -10.20
CA ASN A 37 14.81 -12.26 -11.45
C ASN A 37 13.74 -13.32 -11.17
N PRO A 38 13.05 -13.84 -12.19
CA PRO A 38 12.12 -14.97 -12.02
C PRO A 38 12.75 -16.13 -11.24
N GLY A 39 12.11 -16.51 -10.12
CA GLY A 39 12.62 -17.49 -9.15
C GLY A 39 13.10 -16.89 -7.84
N ASN A 40 13.33 -15.56 -7.74
CA ASN A 40 13.62 -14.90 -6.46
C ASN A 40 12.35 -14.50 -5.71
N SER A 41 11.19 -14.44 -6.38
CA SER A 41 9.92 -14.06 -5.75
C SER A 41 9.57 -14.98 -4.60
N GLY A 42 9.19 -14.42 -3.45
CA GLY A 42 9.01 -15.15 -2.20
C GLY A 42 10.28 -15.35 -1.39
N GLY A 43 11.46 -15.07 -1.97
CA GLY A 43 12.75 -15.10 -1.26
C GLY A 43 12.91 -13.90 -0.32
N ALA A 44 13.77 -14.06 0.68
CA ALA A 44 14.03 -13.03 1.68
C ALA A 44 14.91 -11.90 1.12
N LEU A 45 14.55 -10.66 1.44
CA LEU A 45 15.46 -9.51 1.42
C LEU A 45 15.94 -9.31 2.85
N ILE A 46 17.25 -9.45 3.08
CA ILE A 46 17.86 -9.35 4.41
C ILE A 46 18.87 -8.22 4.46
N ASP A 47 19.09 -7.68 5.65
CA ASP A 47 20.20 -6.75 5.90
C ASP A 47 21.52 -7.49 6.19
N VAL A 48 22.59 -6.75 6.38
CA VAL A 48 23.93 -7.29 6.68
C VAL A 48 24.02 -7.98 8.05
N ALA A 49 23.06 -7.75 8.92
CA ALA A 49 22.96 -8.41 10.23
C ALA A 49 22.10 -9.70 10.17
N GLY A 50 21.54 -10.03 9.00
CA GLY A 50 20.69 -11.19 8.80
C GLY A 50 19.21 -10.96 9.17
N ASN A 51 18.78 -9.72 9.43
CA ASN A 51 17.38 -9.44 9.70
C ASN A 51 16.57 -9.42 8.41
N LEU A 52 15.36 -10.00 8.45
CA LEU A 52 14.41 -9.93 7.36
C LEU A 52 13.86 -8.50 7.25
N ILE A 53 14.14 -7.81 6.15
CA ILE A 53 13.62 -6.48 5.86
C ILE A 53 12.49 -6.48 4.84
N GLY A 54 12.40 -7.52 4.01
CA GLY A 54 11.31 -7.66 3.04
C GLY A 54 11.24 -9.03 2.40
N VAL A 55 10.20 -9.22 1.59
CA VAL A 55 9.99 -10.41 0.75
C VAL A 55 9.95 -9.99 -0.70
N ASN A 56 10.85 -10.52 -1.52
CA ASN A 56 10.97 -10.19 -2.93
C ASN A 56 9.68 -10.51 -3.69
N THR A 57 9.22 -9.62 -4.56
CA THR A 57 7.95 -9.82 -5.25
C THR A 57 7.99 -9.53 -6.75
N ALA A 58 8.55 -8.41 -7.17
CA ALA A 58 8.43 -7.95 -8.55
C ALA A 58 9.71 -7.23 -9.02
N ILE A 59 9.81 -7.06 -10.33
CA ILE A 59 10.78 -6.19 -10.99
C ILE A 59 10.07 -5.21 -11.91
N PHE A 60 10.66 -4.05 -12.12
CA PHE A 60 10.29 -3.17 -13.22
C PHE A 60 11.16 -3.53 -14.42
N SER A 61 10.58 -4.24 -15.39
CA SER A 61 11.33 -4.73 -16.55
C SER A 61 10.43 -4.91 -17.77
N GLN A 62 10.88 -4.46 -18.92
CA GLN A 62 10.25 -4.71 -20.21
C GLN A 62 10.72 -6.03 -20.84
N SER A 63 11.90 -6.51 -20.45
CA SER A 63 12.53 -7.71 -21.02
C SER A 63 12.41 -8.95 -20.13
N GLY A 64 11.83 -8.81 -18.92
CA GLY A 64 11.69 -9.90 -17.95
C GLY A 64 12.95 -10.19 -17.11
N GLY A 65 14.06 -9.48 -17.34
CA GLY A 65 15.26 -9.56 -16.52
C GLY A 65 15.46 -8.33 -15.63
N SER A 66 16.30 -8.44 -14.60
CA SER A 66 16.60 -7.35 -13.68
C SER A 66 17.36 -6.21 -14.42
N LEU A 67 16.85 -5.01 -14.31
CA LEU A 67 17.48 -3.77 -14.75
C LEU A 67 18.00 -2.93 -13.55
N GLY A 68 18.21 -3.55 -12.38
CA GLY A 68 18.59 -2.85 -11.16
C GLY A 68 17.41 -2.13 -10.49
N ILE A 69 16.17 -2.50 -10.83
CA ILE A 69 14.94 -2.00 -10.20
C ILE A 69 14.11 -3.19 -9.76
N GLY A 70 14.37 -3.65 -8.55
CA GLY A 70 13.63 -4.71 -7.90
C GLY A 70 12.77 -4.18 -6.76
N PHE A 71 11.70 -4.91 -6.42
CA PHE A 71 10.75 -4.55 -5.39
C PHE A 71 10.55 -5.70 -4.40
N ALA A 72 10.49 -5.33 -3.12
CA ALA A 72 10.16 -6.24 -2.03
C ALA A 72 9.04 -5.67 -1.17
N ILE A 73 8.18 -6.53 -0.65
CA ILE A 73 7.15 -6.18 0.33
C ILE A 73 7.85 -6.05 1.69
N PRO A 74 7.69 -4.92 2.42
CA PRO A 74 8.29 -4.75 3.74
C PRO A 74 7.93 -5.88 4.72
N ALA A 75 8.89 -6.34 5.50
CA ALA A 75 8.71 -7.42 6.49
C ALA A 75 7.56 -7.13 7.47
N LYS A 76 7.37 -5.86 7.86
CA LYS A 76 6.26 -5.42 8.73
C LYS A 76 4.89 -5.75 8.11
N ILE A 77 4.71 -5.51 6.82
CA ILE A 77 3.46 -5.82 6.11
C ILE A 77 3.28 -7.33 6.02
N CYS A 78 4.33 -8.08 5.68
CA CYS A 78 4.29 -9.54 5.66
C CYS A 78 3.87 -10.13 7.02
N GLN A 79 4.43 -9.61 8.11
CA GLN A 79 4.08 -10.02 9.48
C GLN A 79 2.60 -9.73 9.81
N GLN A 80 2.08 -8.56 9.43
CA GLN A 80 0.68 -8.21 9.67
C GLN A 80 -0.27 -9.13 8.89
N VAL A 81 0.04 -9.40 7.62
CA VAL A 81 -0.72 -10.34 6.78
C VAL A 81 -0.70 -11.75 7.37
N MET A 82 0.48 -12.22 7.76
CA MET A 82 0.64 -13.53 8.41
C MET A 82 -0.19 -13.63 9.70
N ASN A 83 -0.10 -12.63 10.57
CA ASN A 83 -0.87 -12.60 11.81
C ASN A 83 -2.38 -12.60 11.57
N SER A 84 -2.86 -11.87 10.54
CA SER A 84 -4.27 -11.87 10.15
C SER A 84 -4.71 -13.26 9.70
N ILE A 85 -3.92 -13.93 8.87
CA ILE A 85 -4.22 -15.28 8.37
C ILE A 85 -4.22 -16.30 9.53
N LEU A 86 -3.23 -16.24 10.43
CA LEU A 86 -3.15 -17.15 11.57
C LEU A 86 -4.31 -16.97 12.54
N LYS A 87 -4.76 -15.74 12.74
CA LYS A 87 -5.84 -15.41 13.67
C LYS A 87 -7.24 -15.66 13.08
N ASP A 88 -7.45 -15.20 11.85
CA ASP A 88 -8.78 -15.03 11.26
C ASP A 88 -9.00 -15.93 10.03
N GLY A 89 -8.00 -16.73 9.63
CA GLY A 89 -8.03 -17.58 8.44
C GLY A 89 -7.98 -16.81 7.11
N ARG A 90 -7.94 -15.48 7.17
CA ARG A 90 -7.96 -14.60 5.99
C ARG A 90 -7.31 -13.25 6.28
N VAL A 91 -6.97 -12.52 5.24
CA VAL A 91 -6.49 -11.13 5.39
C VAL A 91 -7.69 -10.20 5.59
N ILE A 92 -7.76 -9.57 6.75
CA ILE A 92 -8.74 -8.54 7.07
C ILE A 92 -8.11 -7.17 6.82
N ARG A 93 -8.84 -6.31 6.10
CA ARG A 93 -8.37 -4.95 5.78
C ARG A 93 -9.35 -3.91 6.27
N GLY A 94 -8.80 -2.85 6.87
CA GLY A 94 -9.55 -1.66 7.20
C GLY A 94 -10.08 -0.94 5.96
N TRP A 95 -11.18 -0.21 6.13
CA TRP A 95 -11.85 0.48 5.05
C TRP A 95 -12.65 1.69 5.57
N LEU A 96 -12.68 2.77 4.79
CA LEU A 96 -13.41 3.99 5.15
C LEU A 96 -14.60 4.28 4.24
N GLY A 97 -14.64 3.71 3.04
CA GLY A 97 -15.68 4.01 2.05
C GLY A 97 -15.48 5.35 1.35
N ILE A 98 -14.25 5.66 1.00
CA ILE A 98 -13.87 6.87 0.24
C ILE A 98 -13.09 6.52 -1.00
N SER A 99 -13.17 7.39 -2.01
CA SER A 99 -12.23 7.45 -3.12
C SER A 99 -11.34 8.67 -2.97
N LEU A 100 -10.10 8.56 -3.36
CA LEU A 100 -9.08 9.58 -3.18
C LEU A 100 -8.46 9.99 -4.51
N MET A 101 -8.06 11.25 -4.63
CA MET A 101 -7.28 11.76 -5.74
C MET A 101 -6.14 12.64 -5.22
N ALA A 102 -5.08 12.76 -6.02
CA ALA A 102 -4.03 13.73 -5.74
C ALA A 102 -4.61 15.15 -5.84
N PRO A 103 -4.12 16.12 -5.05
CA PRO A 103 -4.51 17.51 -5.22
C PRO A 103 -4.23 17.98 -6.64
N GLN A 104 -5.18 18.69 -7.26
CA GLN A 104 -4.95 19.29 -8.56
C GLN A 104 -3.90 20.40 -8.40
N GLN A 105 -2.93 20.41 -9.28
CA GLN A 105 -1.90 21.44 -9.34
C GLN A 105 -2.20 22.34 -10.53
N ASP A 106 -2.86 23.45 -10.28
CA ASP A 106 -3.24 24.41 -11.32
C ASP A 106 -2.02 25.24 -11.84
N ASP A 107 -0.91 25.22 -11.09
CA ASP A 107 0.29 25.97 -11.43
C ASP A 107 1.55 25.17 -11.05
N VAL A 108 2.36 24.84 -12.06
CA VAL A 108 3.59 24.05 -11.91
C VAL A 108 4.65 24.80 -11.07
N LEU A 109 4.55 26.12 -10.96
CA LEU A 109 5.49 26.96 -10.22
C LEU A 109 5.14 27.10 -8.73
N LYS A 110 3.95 26.63 -8.32
CA LYS A 110 3.57 26.66 -6.91
C LYS A 110 4.01 25.40 -6.18
N PRO A 111 4.36 25.48 -4.89
CA PRO A 111 4.64 24.30 -4.09
C PRO A 111 3.44 23.33 -4.17
N ARG A 112 3.74 22.05 -4.35
CA ARG A 112 2.70 21.00 -4.37
C ARG A 112 1.89 21.09 -3.09
N GLN A 113 0.58 21.23 -3.21
CA GLN A 113 -0.30 21.23 -2.04
C GLN A 113 -0.18 19.87 -1.33
N ALA A 114 0.20 19.89 -0.06
CA ALA A 114 0.30 18.67 0.72
C ALA A 114 -1.09 18.07 0.95
N GLY A 115 -1.15 16.75 1.05
CA GLY A 115 -2.38 16.04 1.37
C GLY A 115 -2.97 15.27 0.20
N VAL A 116 -4.19 14.79 0.40
CA VAL A 116 -4.94 13.95 -0.55
C VAL A 116 -6.40 14.35 -0.53
N VAL A 117 -6.98 14.60 -1.69
CA VAL A 117 -8.36 15.08 -1.80
C VAL A 117 -9.34 13.90 -1.81
N VAL A 118 -10.41 14.03 -1.06
CA VAL A 118 -11.55 13.11 -1.06
C VAL A 118 -12.38 13.35 -2.32
N ALA A 119 -12.34 12.39 -3.24
CA ALA A 119 -13.04 12.45 -4.53
C ALA A 119 -14.47 11.96 -4.43
N ASP A 120 -14.73 10.96 -3.59
CA ASP A 120 -16.06 10.41 -3.34
C ASP A 120 -16.17 9.85 -1.92
N VAL A 121 -17.38 9.84 -1.38
CA VAL A 121 -17.71 9.32 -0.05
C VAL A 121 -18.97 8.47 -0.14
N LEU A 122 -18.84 7.18 0.16
CA LEU A 122 -19.99 6.28 0.22
C LEU A 122 -20.91 6.68 1.39
N LYS A 123 -22.15 7.03 1.11
CA LYS A 123 -23.11 7.57 2.08
C LYS A 123 -23.32 6.69 3.33
N THR A 124 -23.19 5.37 3.17
CA THR A 124 -23.33 4.40 4.26
C THR A 124 -21.98 3.95 4.83
N GLY A 125 -20.89 4.58 4.38
CA GLY A 125 -19.52 4.22 4.79
C GLY A 125 -19.09 4.88 6.10
N PRO A 126 -18.07 4.34 6.76
CA PRO A 126 -17.50 4.87 8.01
C PRO A 126 -17.14 6.35 7.93
N ALA A 127 -16.52 6.78 6.84
CA ALA A 127 -16.11 8.17 6.64
C ALA A 127 -17.30 9.12 6.60
N ALA A 128 -18.40 8.75 5.92
CA ALA A 128 -19.62 9.56 5.88
C ALA A 128 -20.23 9.72 7.28
N MET A 129 -20.27 8.64 8.06
CA MET A 129 -20.77 8.68 9.44
C MET A 129 -19.93 9.56 10.35
N ALA A 130 -18.63 9.67 10.09
CA ALA A 130 -17.73 10.56 10.81
C ALA A 130 -17.75 12.02 10.29
N GLY A 131 -18.52 12.32 9.25
CA GLY A 131 -18.66 13.66 8.70
C GLY A 131 -17.60 14.06 7.68
N LEU A 132 -16.85 13.10 7.11
CA LEU A 132 -15.96 13.35 5.96
C LEU A 132 -16.80 13.68 4.73
N LYS A 133 -16.34 14.63 3.90
CA LYS A 133 -17.06 15.10 2.72
C LYS A 133 -16.18 15.09 1.48
N VAL A 134 -16.82 15.02 0.33
CA VAL A 134 -16.14 15.27 -0.96
C VAL A 134 -15.52 16.67 -0.95
N GLY A 135 -14.29 16.77 -1.44
CA GLY A 135 -13.50 18.00 -1.45
C GLY A 135 -12.63 18.22 -0.21
N ASP A 136 -12.77 17.42 0.85
CA ASP A 136 -11.86 17.48 1.99
C ASP A 136 -10.44 17.15 1.55
N ASN A 137 -9.46 17.95 1.95
CA ASN A 137 -8.05 17.62 1.74
C ASN A 137 -7.47 16.98 3.00
N ILE A 138 -7.26 15.67 2.99
CA ILE A 138 -6.67 14.90 4.09
C ILE A 138 -5.18 15.24 4.17
N ILE A 139 -4.74 15.82 5.28
CA ILE A 139 -3.35 16.21 5.52
C ILE A 139 -2.64 15.29 6.52
N LYS A 140 -3.40 14.62 7.40
CA LYS A 140 -2.86 13.62 8.34
C LYS A 140 -3.86 12.49 8.59
N VAL A 141 -3.33 11.31 8.87
CA VAL A 141 -4.06 10.17 9.44
C VAL A 141 -3.32 9.75 10.71
N ASN A 142 -3.98 9.89 11.87
CA ASN A 142 -3.35 9.90 13.19
C ASN A 142 -2.21 10.93 13.21
N ASP A 143 -0.99 10.52 13.54
CA ASP A 143 0.18 11.40 13.61
C ASP A 143 0.99 11.44 12.29
N GLU A 144 0.59 10.65 11.29
CA GLU A 144 1.32 10.56 10.02
C GLU A 144 0.80 11.56 9.00
N VAL A 145 1.71 12.32 8.40
CA VAL A 145 1.43 13.25 7.31
C VAL A 145 1.16 12.46 6.02
N THR A 146 0.07 12.79 5.34
CA THR A 146 -0.33 12.12 4.10
C THR A 146 0.32 12.78 2.89
N ASN A 147 1.07 11.99 2.11
CA ASN A 147 1.82 12.48 0.95
C ASN A 147 1.29 11.95 -0.39
N SER A 148 0.49 10.86 -0.35
CA SER A 148 -0.08 10.23 -1.55
C SER A 148 -1.36 9.48 -1.22
N THR A 149 -2.17 9.22 -2.24
CA THR A 149 -3.38 8.40 -2.13
C THR A 149 -3.06 7.01 -1.63
N SER A 150 -2.00 6.41 -2.14
CA SER A 150 -1.52 5.08 -1.75
C SER A 150 -1.10 5.03 -0.29
N HIS A 151 -0.47 6.08 0.24
CA HIS A 151 -0.13 6.16 1.67
C HIS A 151 -1.38 6.08 2.55
N VAL A 152 -2.43 6.87 2.24
CA VAL A 152 -3.69 6.82 3.01
C VAL A 152 -4.35 5.45 2.90
N ILE A 153 -4.43 4.90 1.67
CA ILE A 153 -5.05 3.58 1.43
C ILE A 153 -4.33 2.49 2.22
N ASN A 154 -3.00 2.44 2.15
CA ASN A 154 -2.19 1.45 2.84
C ASN A 154 -2.31 1.59 4.36
N TYR A 155 -2.22 2.83 4.87
CA TYR A 155 -2.35 3.08 6.30
C TYR A 155 -3.69 2.58 6.83
N VAL A 156 -4.79 2.94 6.17
CA VAL A 156 -6.15 2.51 6.55
C VAL A 156 -6.31 0.99 6.44
N ALA A 157 -5.80 0.38 5.38
CA ALA A 157 -5.89 -1.06 5.16
C ALA A 157 -5.23 -1.91 6.27
N LEU A 158 -4.23 -1.35 6.94
CA LEU A 158 -3.53 -2.01 8.05
C LEU A 158 -4.22 -1.83 9.41
N GLN A 159 -5.24 -0.96 9.50
CA GLN A 159 -6.00 -0.76 10.74
C GLN A 159 -7.01 -1.89 10.95
N ALA A 160 -7.18 -2.28 12.20
CA ALA A 160 -8.20 -3.27 12.55
C ALA A 160 -9.62 -2.69 12.35
N PRO A 161 -10.57 -3.45 11.82
CA PRO A 161 -11.97 -3.04 11.82
C PRO A 161 -12.44 -2.73 13.24
N ASN A 162 -13.29 -1.72 13.36
CA ASN A 162 -13.80 -1.14 14.61
C ASN A 162 -12.78 -0.34 15.43
N SER A 163 -11.51 -0.27 15.06
CA SER A 163 -10.59 0.71 15.65
C SER A 163 -10.97 2.13 15.23
N GLU A 164 -10.57 3.12 16.00
CA GLU A 164 -10.76 4.53 15.69
C GLU A 164 -9.45 5.13 15.18
N ILE A 165 -9.56 5.93 14.12
CA ILE A 165 -8.45 6.72 13.59
C ILE A 165 -8.86 8.19 13.52
N LYS A 166 -7.90 9.08 13.78
CA LYS A 166 -8.06 10.51 13.64
C LYS A 166 -7.67 10.91 12.22
N ILE A 167 -8.57 11.55 11.50
CA ILE A 167 -8.30 12.13 10.18
C ILE A 167 -8.32 13.64 10.31
N VAL A 168 -7.22 14.28 9.91
CA VAL A 168 -7.11 15.75 9.88
C VAL A 168 -7.26 16.21 8.44
N VAL A 169 -8.25 17.06 8.21
CA VAL A 169 -8.57 17.61 6.89
C VAL A 169 -8.52 19.12 6.86
N ILE A 170 -8.29 19.68 5.68
CA ILE A 170 -8.58 21.08 5.38
C ILE A 170 -9.88 21.12 4.58
N ARG A 171 -10.87 21.81 5.11
CA ARG A 171 -12.19 22.09 4.49
C ARG A 171 -12.45 23.59 4.53
N ASP A 172 -12.71 24.20 3.37
CA ASP A 172 -12.96 25.65 3.24
C ASP A 172 -11.88 26.50 3.96
N GLY A 173 -10.60 26.10 3.81
CA GLY A 173 -9.46 26.77 4.42
C GLY A 173 -9.29 26.54 5.94
N LYS A 174 -10.16 25.75 6.58
CA LYS A 174 -10.11 25.46 8.02
C LYS A 174 -9.67 24.03 8.26
N GLN A 175 -8.81 23.85 9.26
CA GLN A 175 -8.43 22.52 9.73
C GLN A 175 -9.52 21.94 10.63
N LEU A 176 -9.90 20.69 10.36
CA LEU A 176 -10.86 19.92 11.13
C LEU A 176 -10.25 18.57 11.50
N GLU A 177 -10.57 18.08 12.68
CA GLU A 177 -10.22 16.74 13.14
C GLU A 177 -11.47 15.88 13.21
N LEU A 178 -11.44 14.73 12.57
CA LEU A 178 -12.56 13.79 12.51
C LEU A 178 -12.11 12.44 13.06
N MET A 179 -12.85 11.88 14.03
CA MET A 179 -12.65 10.53 14.52
C MET A 179 -13.48 9.57 13.67
N VAL A 180 -12.81 8.64 13.01
CA VAL A 180 -13.44 7.71 12.08
C VAL A 180 -13.28 6.29 12.60
N LYS A 181 -14.38 5.59 12.82
CA LYS A 181 -14.37 4.17 13.15
C LYS A 181 -14.14 3.37 11.87
N VAL A 182 -13.02 2.65 11.80
CA VAL A 182 -12.62 1.86 10.64
C VAL A 182 -13.61 0.73 10.40
N GLY A 183 -14.09 0.60 9.17
CA GLY A 183 -14.89 -0.53 8.72
C GLY A 183 -14.02 -1.68 8.20
N GLU A 184 -14.66 -2.80 7.88
CA GLU A 184 -14.01 -3.91 7.19
C GLU A 184 -14.26 -3.80 5.69
N ARG A 185 -13.21 -3.93 4.87
CA ARG A 185 -13.34 -4.03 3.42
C ARG A 185 -13.93 -5.40 3.07
N LYS A 186 -15.18 -5.43 2.65
CA LYS A 186 -15.79 -6.65 2.10
C LYS A 186 -15.15 -6.93 0.74
N VAL A 187 -14.40 -8.01 0.64
CA VAL A 187 -13.92 -8.53 -0.63
C VAL A 187 -15.14 -9.15 -1.31
N GLN A 188 -15.59 -8.57 -2.42
CA GLN A 188 -16.47 -9.33 -3.31
C GLN A 188 -15.64 -10.50 -3.85
N PRO A 189 -16.15 -11.73 -3.83
CA PRO A 189 -15.47 -12.83 -4.49
C PRO A 189 -15.26 -12.43 -5.95
N SER A 190 -14.00 -12.20 -6.34
CA SER A 190 -13.67 -12.01 -7.73
C SER A 190 -14.02 -13.31 -8.44
N ASN A 191 -14.79 -13.25 -9.53
CA ASN A 191 -14.95 -14.33 -10.49
C ASN A 191 -13.62 -14.58 -11.23
N SER A 192 -12.51 -14.64 -10.53
CA SER A 192 -11.27 -15.15 -11.10
C SER A 192 -11.47 -16.66 -11.26
N GLN A 193 -11.83 -17.07 -12.47
CA GLN A 193 -11.74 -18.46 -12.89
C GLN A 193 -10.30 -18.90 -12.61
N PHE A 194 -10.15 -19.82 -11.69
CA PHE A 194 -8.90 -20.51 -11.44
C PHE A 194 -8.54 -21.21 -12.77
N ILE A 195 -7.58 -20.69 -13.50
CA ILE A 195 -7.02 -21.39 -14.65
C ILE A 195 -6.07 -22.42 -14.06
N PRO A 196 -6.40 -23.72 -14.08
CA PRO A 196 -5.50 -24.73 -13.58
C PRO A 196 -4.23 -24.72 -14.44
N LEU A 197 -3.07 -24.71 -13.76
CA LEU A 197 -1.80 -24.89 -14.45
C LEU A 197 -1.81 -26.25 -15.18
N PRO A 198 -1.31 -26.31 -16.42
CA PRO A 198 -1.20 -27.59 -17.12
C PRO A 198 -0.28 -28.52 -16.29
N GLU A 199 -0.77 -29.72 -16.01
CA GLU A 199 0.04 -30.78 -15.43
C GLU A 199 1.23 -31.07 -16.35
N ARG A 200 2.42 -31.14 -15.75
CA ARG A 200 3.66 -31.53 -16.44
C ARG A 200 3.81 -33.03 -16.42
#